data_99d89c400247b58feedf383300db28a8
#
_entry.id   99d89c400247b58feedf383300db28a8
#
_cell.length_a   1.000
_cell.length_b   1.000
_cell.length_c   1.000
_cell.angle_alpha   90.00
_cell.angle_beta   90.00
_cell.angle_gamma   90.00
#
_symmetry.space_group_name_H-M   'P 1'
#
loop_
_entity.id
_entity.type
_entity.pdbx_description
1 polymer ?
#
loop_
_entity_poly.entity_id
_entity_poly.type
_entity_poly.pdbx_seq_one_letter_code
_entity_poly.pdbx_strand_id
1 'polypeptide(L)'
;ATGFTLVEVLVAVAVLALALGAVITGMARFTSNAGYLRQKTIAVWVAHNRLTEIELQKSWPDIGKSNGETEMAGATWRWQVEVKTTQDDKLRRVDLEVLAPKAGNSTQNDAVIASVSSFVAER
;
A
#
# COMPACT_ATOMS: atom_id res chain seq x y z
N ALA A 1 -18.86 41.51 41.32
CA ALA A 1 -18.30 40.55 40.36
C ALA A 1 -17.89 39.29 41.12
N THR A 2 -18.40 38.20 40.71
CA THR A 2 -18.07 36.89 41.28
C THR A 2 -16.98 36.22 40.45
N GLY A 3 -15.92 35.77 41.10
CA GLY A 3 -14.86 35.01 40.48
C GLY A 3 -15.28 33.57 40.21
N PHE A 4 -14.48 32.87 39.45
CA PHE A 4 -14.69 31.43 39.21
C PHE A 4 -14.36 30.65 40.48
N THR A 5 -15.13 29.63 40.75
CA THR A 5 -14.83 28.68 41.83
C THR A 5 -13.69 27.75 41.42
N LEU A 6 -12.98 27.21 42.39
CA LEU A 6 -11.93 26.22 42.11
C LEU A 6 -12.48 25.01 41.36
N VAL A 7 -13.69 24.57 41.70
CA VAL A 7 -14.33 23.44 41.02
C VAL A 7 -14.63 23.74 39.55
N GLU A 8 -15.09 24.98 39.24
CA GLU A 8 -15.32 25.39 37.86
C GLU A 8 -14.04 25.37 37.03
N VAL A 9 -12.93 25.83 37.58
CA VAL A 9 -11.62 25.81 36.92
C VAL A 9 -11.18 24.37 36.70
N LEU A 10 -11.34 23.50 37.69
CA LEU A 10 -10.99 22.06 37.54
C LEU A 10 -11.81 21.37 36.45
N VAL A 11 -13.12 21.64 36.40
CA VAL A 11 -13.99 21.08 35.36
C VAL A 11 -13.58 21.59 33.98
N ALA A 12 -13.30 22.90 33.87
CA ALA A 12 -12.88 23.49 32.60
C ALA A 12 -11.56 22.85 32.09
N VAL A 13 -10.59 22.66 32.98
CA VAL A 13 -9.31 22.04 32.64
C VAL A 13 -9.53 20.57 32.23
N ALA A 14 -10.38 19.85 32.92
CA ALA A 14 -10.70 18.46 32.60
C ALA A 14 -11.35 18.34 31.22
N VAL A 15 -12.33 19.21 30.91
CA VAL A 15 -12.98 19.22 29.59
C VAL A 15 -11.96 19.55 28.50
N LEU A 16 -11.10 20.55 28.75
CA LEU A 16 -10.06 20.93 27.78
C LEU A 16 -9.06 19.78 27.54
N ALA A 17 -8.65 19.08 28.59
CA ALA A 17 -7.75 17.94 28.48
C ALA A 17 -8.34 16.80 27.64
N LEU A 18 -9.63 16.48 27.86
CA LEU A 18 -10.33 15.48 27.09
C LEU A 18 -10.48 15.87 25.62
N ALA A 19 -10.80 17.14 25.36
CA ALA A 19 -10.94 17.67 24.01
C ALA A 19 -9.61 17.61 23.24
N LEU A 20 -8.53 18.04 23.86
CA LEU A 20 -7.19 18.00 23.26
C LEU A 20 -6.74 16.57 23.00
N GLY A 21 -6.97 15.65 23.93
CA GLY A 21 -6.67 14.23 23.76
C GLY A 21 -7.40 13.62 22.57
N ALA A 22 -8.67 13.95 22.41
CA ALA A 22 -9.46 13.48 21.27
C ALA A 22 -8.94 14.02 19.93
N VAL A 23 -8.56 15.29 19.89
CA VAL A 23 -8.00 15.90 18.67
C VAL A 23 -6.67 15.25 18.31
N ILE A 24 -5.78 15.07 19.27
CA ILE A 24 -4.47 14.42 19.02
C ILE A 24 -4.66 12.99 18.48
N THR A 25 -5.57 12.22 19.05
CA THR A 25 -5.87 10.87 18.60
C THR A 25 -6.42 10.87 17.18
N GLY A 26 -7.33 11.78 16.88
CA GLY A 26 -7.90 11.93 15.54
C GLY A 26 -6.83 12.27 14.50
N MET A 27 -5.94 13.20 14.81
CA MET A 27 -4.84 13.58 13.93
C MET A 27 -3.87 12.42 13.69
N ALA A 28 -3.54 11.66 14.71
CA ALA A 28 -2.66 10.51 14.58
C ALA A 28 -3.24 9.46 13.62
N ARG A 29 -4.54 9.16 13.75
CA ARG A 29 -5.24 8.23 12.86
C ARG A 29 -5.28 8.75 11.43
N PHE A 30 -5.56 10.02 11.25
CA PHE A 30 -5.60 10.65 9.93
C PHE A 30 -4.22 10.54 9.24
N THR A 31 -3.15 10.83 9.95
CA THR A 31 -1.79 10.75 9.43
C THR A 31 -1.42 9.32 9.04
N SER A 32 -1.75 8.32 9.86
CA SER A 32 -1.53 6.91 9.54
C SER A 32 -2.28 6.48 8.29
N ASN A 33 -3.54 6.87 8.16
CA ASN A 33 -4.36 6.54 7.00
C ASN A 33 -3.83 7.19 5.73
N ALA A 34 -3.39 8.44 5.81
CA ALA A 34 -2.79 9.15 4.67
C ALA A 34 -1.49 8.47 4.21
N GLY A 35 -0.65 8.03 5.15
CA GLY A 35 0.57 7.28 4.84
C GLY A 35 0.28 5.95 4.14
N TYR A 36 -0.70 5.21 4.63
CA TYR A 36 -1.13 3.95 4.01
C TYR A 36 -1.67 4.16 2.58
N LEU A 37 -2.52 5.17 2.41
CA LEU A 37 -3.09 5.48 1.09
C LEU A 37 -2.00 5.89 0.10
N ARG A 38 -1.01 6.66 0.55
CA ARG A 38 0.13 7.02 -0.28
C ARG A 38 0.92 5.79 -0.72
N GLN A 39 1.22 4.88 0.20
CA GLN A 39 1.91 3.64 -0.12
C GLN A 39 1.12 2.80 -1.11
N LYS A 40 -0.19 2.69 -0.90
CA LYS A 40 -1.06 1.94 -1.80
C LYS A 40 -1.08 2.53 -3.21
N THR A 41 -1.15 3.85 -3.32
CA THR A 41 -1.12 4.54 -4.62
C THR A 41 0.18 4.27 -5.36
N ILE A 42 1.31 4.36 -4.67
CA ILE A 42 2.62 4.07 -5.27
C ILE A 42 2.72 2.61 -5.67
N ALA A 43 2.23 1.70 -4.83
CA ALA A 43 2.21 0.26 -5.13
C ALA A 43 1.39 -0.05 -6.38
N VAL A 44 0.24 0.60 -6.55
CA VAL A 44 -0.58 0.45 -7.75
C VAL A 44 0.18 0.94 -8.98
N TRP A 45 0.90 2.05 -8.89
CA TRP A 45 1.73 2.55 -9.99
C TRP A 45 2.85 1.56 -10.34
N VAL A 46 3.52 1.00 -9.35
CA VAL A 46 4.55 -0.03 -9.56
C VAL A 46 3.93 -1.23 -10.29
N ALA A 47 2.77 -1.69 -9.83
CA ALA A 47 2.06 -2.81 -10.42
C ALA A 47 1.70 -2.56 -11.88
N HIS A 48 1.10 -1.41 -12.17
CA HIS A 48 0.72 -1.05 -13.53
C HIS A 48 1.92 -0.87 -14.45
N ASN A 49 2.98 -0.24 -13.97
CA ASN A 49 4.19 -0.06 -14.77
C ASN A 49 4.82 -1.42 -15.12
N ARG A 50 4.91 -2.31 -14.16
CA ARG A 50 5.46 -3.64 -14.41
C ARG A 50 4.58 -4.47 -15.34
N LEU A 51 3.27 -4.39 -15.15
CA LEU A 51 2.33 -5.09 -16.01
C LEU A 51 2.43 -4.58 -17.46
N THR A 52 2.54 -3.27 -17.64
CA THR A 52 2.72 -2.65 -18.96
C THR A 52 4.01 -3.12 -19.60
N GLU A 53 5.11 -3.21 -18.85
CA GLU A 53 6.37 -3.77 -19.37
C GLU A 53 6.19 -5.19 -19.88
N ILE A 54 5.45 -6.02 -19.13
CA ILE A 54 5.17 -7.40 -19.53
C ILE A 54 4.31 -7.43 -20.80
N GLU A 55 3.31 -6.59 -20.89
CA GLU A 55 2.43 -6.50 -22.05
C GLU A 55 3.14 -6.01 -23.31
N LEU A 56 4.17 -5.17 -23.15
CA LEU A 56 4.95 -4.62 -24.24
C LEU A 56 6.11 -5.52 -24.68
N GLN A 57 6.39 -6.58 -23.95
CA GLN A 57 7.45 -7.52 -24.33
C GLN A 57 7.13 -8.17 -25.67
N LYS A 58 8.15 -8.33 -26.50
CA LYS A 58 7.99 -8.98 -27.81
C LYS A 58 7.71 -10.47 -27.68
N SER A 59 8.24 -11.09 -26.64
CA SER A 59 8.03 -12.52 -26.38
C SER A 59 6.82 -12.71 -25.45
N TRP A 60 6.16 -13.85 -25.63
CA TRP A 60 5.07 -14.23 -24.75
C TRP A 60 5.64 -14.57 -23.37
N PRO A 61 5.05 -14.07 -22.25
CA PRO A 61 5.57 -14.37 -20.92
C PRO A 61 5.59 -15.87 -20.64
N ASP A 62 6.69 -16.36 -20.10
CA ASP A 62 6.82 -17.77 -19.73
C ASP A 62 5.93 -18.09 -18.52
N ILE A 63 5.36 -19.30 -18.52
CA ILE A 63 4.59 -19.81 -17.39
C ILE A 63 5.52 -20.02 -16.21
N GLY A 64 5.10 -19.60 -15.03
CA GLY A 64 5.85 -19.74 -13.78
C GLY A 64 5.82 -18.49 -12.94
N LYS A 65 6.65 -18.50 -11.91
CA LYS A 65 6.78 -17.38 -10.96
C LYS A 65 8.10 -16.67 -11.16
N SER A 66 8.04 -15.35 -11.06
CA SER A 66 9.24 -14.51 -11.05
C SER A 66 9.03 -13.37 -10.06
N ASN A 67 10.14 -12.77 -9.64
CA ASN A 67 10.10 -11.64 -8.74
C ASN A 67 11.16 -10.63 -9.11
N GLY A 68 11.08 -9.46 -8.55
CA GLY A 68 12.04 -8.40 -8.78
C GLY A 68 11.78 -7.23 -7.86
N GLU A 69 12.56 -6.18 -8.09
CA GLU A 69 12.50 -4.96 -7.31
C GLU A 69 12.45 -3.75 -8.25
N THR A 70 11.77 -2.71 -7.79
CA THR A 70 11.69 -1.43 -8.51
C THR A 70 11.84 -0.31 -7.51
N GLU A 71 12.65 0.68 -7.83
CA GLU A 71 12.75 1.90 -7.03
C GLU A 71 11.71 2.91 -7.51
N MET A 72 10.90 3.41 -6.57
CA MET A 72 9.91 4.44 -6.84
C MET A 72 9.63 5.23 -5.56
N ALA A 73 9.50 6.54 -5.69
CA ALA A 73 9.20 7.45 -4.58
C ALA A 73 10.13 7.30 -3.38
N GLY A 74 11.44 7.07 -3.63
CA GLY A 74 12.45 6.96 -2.59
C GLY A 74 12.48 5.65 -1.83
N ALA A 75 11.77 4.64 -2.29
CA ALA A 75 11.74 3.32 -1.66
C ALA A 75 11.92 2.21 -2.69
N THR A 76 12.39 1.07 -2.23
CA THR A 76 12.52 -0.13 -3.05
C THR A 76 11.27 -0.98 -2.87
N TRP A 77 10.57 -1.21 -3.96
CA TRP A 77 9.33 -1.98 -4.01
C TRP A 77 9.60 -3.34 -4.60
N ARG A 78 9.16 -4.39 -3.91
CA ARG A 78 9.27 -5.77 -4.38
C ARG A 78 7.97 -6.17 -5.05
N TRP A 79 8.10 -6.89 -6.15
CA TRP A 79 6.95 -7.42 -6.87
C TRP A 79 7.14 -8.89 -7.16
N GLN A 80 6.03 -9.60 -7.27
CA GLN A 80 5.96 -11.01 -7.64
C GLN A 80 4.99 -11.16 -8.80
N VAL A 81 5.38 -11.94 -9.79
CA VAL A 81 4.56 -12.22 -10.96
C VAL A 81 4.37 -13.73 -11.08
N GLU A 82 3.14 -14.15 -11.29
CA GLU A 82 2.82 -15.52 -11.60
C GLU A 82 2.08 -15.56 -12.94
N VAL A 83 2.61 -16.31 -13.88
CA VAL A 83 2.00 -16.52 -15.19
C VAL A 83 1.40 -17.92 -15.23
N LYS A 84 0.09 -17.99 -15.48
CA LYS A 84 -0.69 -19.24 -15.49
C LYS A 84 -1.31 -19.49 -16.83
N THR A 85 -1.54 -20.76 -17.13
CA THR A 85 -2.35 -21.15 -18.27
C THR A 85 -3.82 -20.86 -18.01
N THR A 86 -4.58 -20.68 -19.09
CA THR A 86 -6.03 -20.53 -19.04
C THR A 86 -6.67 -21.69 -19.81
N GLN A 87 -8.00 -21.70 -19.86
CA GLN A 87 -8.74 -22.65 -20.70
C GLN A 87 -8.46 -22.44 -22.19
N ASP A 88 -8.05 -21.24 -22.58
CA ASP A 88 -7.65 -20.92 -23.94
C ASP A 88 -6.12 -20.99 -24.05
N ASP A 89 -5.63 -21.89 -24.90
CA ASP A 89 -4.18 -22.10 -25.11
C ASP A 89 -3.46 -20.85 -25.65
N LYS A 90 -4.21 -19.90 -26.19
CA LYS A 90 -3.68 -18.65 -26.76
C LYS A 90 -3.67 -17.50 -25.76
N LEU A 91 -4.14 -17.72 -24.53
CA LEU A 91 -4.15 -16.73 -23.48
C LEU A 91 -3.41 -17.24 -22.25
N ARG A 92 -2.63 -16.35 -21.65
CA ARG A 92 -2.02 -16.58 -20.36
C ARG A 92 -2.49 -15.53 -19.38
N ARG A 93 -2.76 -15.94 -18.15
CA ARG A 93 -3.12 -15.05 -17.08
C ARG A 93 -1.86 -14.61 -16.36
N VAL A 94 -1.72 -13.32 -16.16
CA VAL A 94 -0.62 -12.73 -15.40
C VAL A 94 -1.20 -12.15 -14.12
N ASP A 95 -0.78 -12.67 -12.98
CA ASP A 95 -1.11 -12.14 -11.66
C ASP A 95 0.14 -11.48 -11.09
N LEU A 96 0.03 -10.19 -10.77
CA LEU A 96 1.14 -9.41 -10.25
C LEU A 96 0.77 -8.85 -8.89
N GLU A 97 1.64 -9.06 -7.91
CA GLU A 97 1.49 -8.55 -6.56
C GLU A 97 2.67 -7.65 -6.22
N VAL A 98 2.39 -6.53 -5.56
CA VAL A 98 3.40 -5.62 -5.04
C VAL A 98 3.39 -5.68 -3.52
N LEU A 99 4.57 -5.87 -2.96
CA LEU A 99 4.76 -5.98 -1.52
C LEU A 99 5.11 -4.63 -0.93
N ALA A 100 4.70 -4.40 0.31
CA ALA A 100 5.06 -3.18 1.03
C ALA A 100 6.58 -3.11 1.21
N PRO A 101 7.18 -1.89 1.16
CA PRO A 101 8.60 -1.74 1.45
C PRO A 101 8.90 -2.23 2.87
N LYS A 102 10.04 -2.90 3.04
CA LYS A 102 10.49 -3.30 4.37
C LYS A 102 10.93 -2.07 5.15
N ALA A 103 10.38 -1.91 6.35
CA ALA A 103 10.83 -0.91 7.30
C ALA A 103 11.96 -1.50 8.14
N GLY A 104 13.21 -1.10 7.86
CA GLY A 104 14.38 -1.53 8.62
C GLY A 104 14.67 -3.03 8.51
N ASN A 105 15.15 -3.62 9.59
CA ASN A 105 15.52 -5.03 9.67
C ASN A 105 14.35 -5.95 10.00
N SER A 106 13.11 -5.57 9.73
CA SER A 106 11.98 -6.43 10.04
C SER A 106 12.02 -7.65 9.11
N THR A 107 12.10 -8.80 9.72
CA THR A 107 11.92 -10.08 9.05
C THR A 107 10.45 -10.39 8.83
N GLN A 108 9.58 -9.44 9.17
CA GLN A 108 8.16 -9.63 9.07
C GLN A 108 7.67 -9.55 7.64
N ASN A 109 6.81 -10.44 7.43
CA ASN A 109 6.00 -10.77 6.29
C ASN A 109 5.84 -9.69 5.26
N ASP A 110 6.15 -10.08 4.08
CA ASP A 110 5.87 -9.41 2.85
C ASP A 110 4.36 -9.24 2.68
N ALA A 111 3.82 -8.15 3.24
CA ALA A 111 2.40 -7.84 3.09
C ALA A 111 2.15 -7.35 1.66
N VAL A 112 1.22 -8.01 0.98
CA VAL A 112 0.77 -7.57 -0.34
C VAL A 112 -0.04 -6.30 -0.17
N ILE A 113 0.39 -5.22 -0.81
CA ILE A 113 -0.28 -3.93 -0.73
C ILE A 113 -1.09 -3.61 -1.99
N ALA A 114 -0.74 -4.19 -3.12
CA ALA A 114 -1.48 -4.05 -4.37
C ALA A 114 -1.37 -5.33 -5.19
N SER A 115 -2.43 -5.67 -5.91
CA SER A 115 -2.42 -6.77 -6.87
C SER A 115 -3.18 -6.39 -8.12
N VAL A 116 -2.69 -6.82 -9.26
CA VAL A 116 -3.35 -6.64 -10.56
C VAL A 116 -3.26 -7.93 -11.34
N SER A 117 -4.25 -8.17 -12.17
CA SER A 117 -4.29 -9.34 -13.03
C SER A 117 -4.63 -8.92 -14.45
N SER A 118 -4.05 -9.60 -15.42
CA SER A 118 -4.30 -9.34 -16.83
C SER A 118 -4.20 -10.64 -17.63
N PHE A 119 -4.70 -10.59 -18.84
CA PHE A 119 -4.56 -11.68 -19.79
C PHE A 119 -3.70 -11.21 -20.95
N VAL A 120 -2.72 -12.04 -21.31
CA VAL A 120 -1.81 -11.73 -22.42
C VAL A 120 -2.00 -12.78 -23.50
N ALA A 121 -2.32 -12.30 -24.69
CA ALA A 121 -2.51 -13.17 -25.85
C ALA A 121 -1.17 -13.64 -26.41
N GLU A 122 -1.20 -14.78 -27.07
CA GLU A 122 -0.04 -15.32 -27.78
C GLU A 122 0.49 -14.33 -28.81
N ARG A 123 1.81 -14.24 -28.86
CA ARG A 123 2.53 -13.31 -29.75
C ARG A 123 3.39 -14.04 -30.74
#